data_d0f47b62f9491165f1a5f06ef1f4b0cb
#
_entry.id   d0f47b62f9491165f1a5f06ef1f4b0cb
#
_cell.length_a   1.000
_cell.length_b   1.000
_cell.length_c   1.000
_cell.angle_alpha   90.00
_cell.angle_beta   90.00
_cell.angle_gamma   90.00
#
_symmetry.space_group_name_H-M   'P 1'
#
loop_
_entity.id
_entity.type
_entity.pdbx_description
1 polymer ?
#
loop_
_entity_poly.entity_id
_entity_poly.type
_entity_poly.pdbx_seq_one_letter_code
_entity_poly.pdbx_strand_id
1 'polypeptide(L)'
;MSARVMFWGVSSTRPFKDRLPPCIIVKINTRLIVLDAGELCQGAFEYFRLSHNSPLSILISHLHGDHVYGLAPLIESLQLAGRKTPIEVVGPLGLEEIIPLRNIAKANFTIRVIELSSPEGVFTIDDKEGIRAVYVQSPHSHVSYSYIIETKEKIRLNGEKLQREGIPGRLRRRLIEKGYVRFRGRQYQLEDFISEKIPGLKIAYSGDTLPNARFGAKSYRADLLIHESTFAFQDREGREEVAHSSASEAAYLARLAKVNVLVLTHFSTRYTDLSLLLEEARLIFARSILAQKGLIIEIFVKRPRLIRVIFPPPST
;
A
#
# COMPACT_ATOMS: atom_id res chain seq x y z
N MET A 1 8.98 -2.12 -14.01
CA MET A 1 7.84 -1.91 -13.10
C MET A 1 8.15 -0.69 -12.27
N SER A 2 7.18 0.17 -12.08
CA SER A 2 7.24 1.27 -11.13
C SER A 2 5.95 1.29 -10.32
N ALA A 3 6.02 1.82 -9.12
CA ALA A 3 4.85 2.13 -8.32
C ALA A 3 4.84 3.61 -7.98
N ARG A 4 3.64 4.16 -7.79
CA ARG A 4 3.40 5.48 -7.21
C ARG A 4 2.55 5.31 -5.97
N VAL A 5 2.98 5.91 -4.88
CA VAL A 5 2.20 6.03 -3.66
C VAL A 5 1.80 7.49 -3.51
N MET A 6 0.51 7.74 -3.47
CA MET A 6 -0.08 9.07 -3.52
C MET A 6 -0.89 9.30 -2.24
N PHE A 7 -0.57 10.35 -1.50
CA PHE A 7 -1.17 10.66 -0.21
C PHE A 7 -2.24 11.74 -0.41
N TRP A 8 -3.49 11.37 -0.15
CA TRP A 8 -4.62 12.29 -0.20
C TRP A 8 -5.07 12.71 1.18
N GLY A 9 -5.21 11.76 2.10
CA GLY A 9 -5.60 11.98 3.48
C GLY A 9 -4.54 11.48 4.46
N VAL A 10 -4.24 12.29 5.48
CA VAL A 10 -3.13 12.05 6.42
C VAL A 10 -3.47 12.47 7.87
N SER A 11 -4.69 12.98 8.11
CA SER A 11 -5.20 13.36 9.43
C SER A 11 -5.78 12.15 10.15
N SER A 12 -5.76 12.15 11.47
CA SER A 12 -6.57 11.26 12.28
C SER A 12 -7.98 11.84 12.50
N THR A 13 -8.95 10.98 12.77
CA THR A 13 -10.32 11.24 13.24
C THR A 13 -11.20 12.15 12.38
N ARG A 14 -10.73 13.28 11.88
CA ARG A 14 -11.54 14.28 11.15
C ARG A 14 -10.69 15.16 10.23
N PRO A 15 -11.31 15.81 9.24
CA PRO A 15 -10.63 16.86 8.50
C PRO A 15 -10.10 17.96 9.44
N PHE A 16 -8.86 18.38 9.24
CA PHE A 16 -8.23 19.44 10.01
C PHE A 16 -7.31 20.27 9.14
N LYS A 17 -7.64 21.56 8.92
CA LYS A 17 -6.96 22.44 7.97
C LYS A 17 -6.95 21.81 6.57
N ASP A 18 -5.78 21.59 5.98
CA ASP A 18 -5.56 20.97 4.69
C ASP A 18 -5.40 19.43 4.76
N ARG A 19 -5.43 18.85 5.97
CA ARG A 19 -5.31 17.40 6.20
C ARG A 19 -6.69 16.75 6.20
N LEU A 20 -6.88 15.76 5.36
CA LEU A 20 -8.08 14.93 5.26
C LEU A 20 -7.89 13.60 6.00
N PRO A 21 -8.96 12.90 6.38
CA PRO A 21 -8.90 11.54 6.92
C PRO A 21 -8.20 10.55 5.98
N PRO A 22 -7.73 9.38 6.47
CA PRO A 22 -6.87 8.48 5.74
C PRO A 22 -7.40 8.06 4.37
N CYS A 23 -6.63 8.33 3.33
CA CYS A 23 -6.83 7.84 1.98
C CYS A 23 -5.49 7.89 1.25
N ILE A 24 -4.90 6.72 0.99
CA ILE A 24 -3.61 6.59 0.32
C ILE A 24 -3.81 5.69 -0.89
N ILE A 25 -3.30 6.10 -2.05
CA ILE A 25 -3.45 5.32 -3.27
C ILE A 25 -2.11 4.78 -3.73
N VAL A 26 -2.02 3.47 -3.87
CA VAL A 26 -0.87 2.79 -4.47
C VAL A 26 -1.23 2.40 -5.89
N LYS A 27 -0.48 2.94 -6.86
CA LYS A 27 -0.60 2.59 -8.28
C LYS A 27 0.59 1.73 -8.69
N ILE A 28 0.32 0.50 -9.14
CA ILE A 28 1.33 -0.41 -9.70
C ILE A 28 0.90 -0.72 -11.13
N ASN A 29 1.65 -0.26 -12.13
CA ASN A 29 1.25 -0.29 -13.54
C ASN A 29 -0.14 0.37 -13.73
N THR A 30 -1.16 -0.41 -14.10
CA THR A 30 -2.55 0.06 -14.27
C THR A 30 -3.44 -0.21 -13.05
N ARG A 31 -2.99 -1.04 -12.11
CA ARG A 31 -3.74 -1.41 -10.90
C ARG A 31 -3.69 -0.29 -9.87
N LEU A 32 -4.84 0.07 -9.32
CA LEU A 32 -4.99 0.96 -8.18
C LEU A 32 -5.34 0.15 -6.92
N ILE A 33 -4.72 0.51 -5.81
CA ILE A 33 -5.01 -0.03 -4.48
C ILE A 33 -5.21 1.17 -3.58
N VAL A 34 -6.40 1.31 -3.01
CA VAL A 34 -6.71 2.34 -2.01
C VAL A 34 -6.49 1.73 -0.63
N LEU A 35 -5.73 2.39 0.19
CA LEU A 35 -5.48 2.06 1.60
C LEU A 35 -6.29 3.04 2.44
N ASP A 36 -7.35 2.53 3.05
CA ASP A 36 -8.43 3.23 3.71
C ASP A 36 -9.19 4.23 2.83
N ALA A 37 -10.44 4.47 3.16
CA ALA A 37 -11.33 5.35 2.42
C ALA A 37 -12.05 6.30 3.38
N GLY A 38 -11.29 7.20 3.99
CA GLY A 38 -11.82 8.26 4.82
C GLY A 38 -12.61 9.31 4.04
N GLU A 39 -13.20 10.26 4.72
CA GLU A 39 -14.01 11.30 4.11
C GLU A 39 -13.27 12.01 2.96
N LEU A 40 -14.01 12.32 1.89
CA LEU A 40 -13.51 12.96 0.66
C LEU A 40 -12.47 12.15 -0.14
N CYS A 41 -12.31 10.84 0.13
CA CYS A 41 -11.39 9.97 -0.61
C CYS A 41 -11.65 10.00 -2.13
N GLN A 42 -12.90 10.18 -2.59
CA GLN A 42 -13.23 10.30 -4.01
C GLN A 42 -12.49 11.44 -4.72
N GLY A 43 -12.18 12.53 -4.02
CA GLY A 43 -11.44 13.67 -4.58
C GLY A 43 -10.02 13.33 -5.01
N ALA A 44 -9.44 12.26 -4.50
CA ALA A 44 -8.12 11.79 -4.90
C ALA A 44 -8.06 11.40 -6.38
N PHE A 45 -9.14 10.84 -6.93
CA PHE A 45 -9.18 10.41 -8.33
C PHE A 45 -9.01 11.58 -9.30
N GLU A 46 -9.71 12.68 -9.03
CA GLU A 46 -9.58 13.91 -9.82
C GLU A 46 -8.20 14.58 -9.61
N TYR A 47 -7.80 14.73 -8.37
CA TYR A 47 -6.54 15.41 -8.03
C TYR A 47 -5.32 14.74 -8.67
N PHE A 48 -5.22 13.41 -8.58
CA PHE A 48 -4.12 12.64 -9.16
C PHE A 48 -4.37 12.20 -10.61
N ARG A 49 -5.47 12.62 -11.23
CA ARG A 49 -5.89 12.28 -12.60
C ARG A 49 -5.88 10.76 -12.82
N LEU A 50 -6.56 10.05 -11.93
CA LEU A 50 -6.65 8.59 -11.98
C LEU A 50 -7.82 8.16 -12.86
N SER A 51 -7.63 7.08 -13.63
CA SER A 51 -8.71 6.53 -14.43
C SER A 51 -9.74 5.81 -13.55
N HIS A 52 -11.00 6.21 -13.64
CA HIS A 52 -12.11 5.60 -12.91
C HIS A 52 -12.38 4.15 -13.34
N ASN A 53 -11.88 3.70 -14.49
CA ASN A 53 -11.99 2.34 -14.98
C ASN A 53 -10.74 1.46 -14.76
N SER A 54 -9.71 1.99 -14.07
CA SER A 54 -8.56 1.15 -13.68
C SER A 54 -9.01 -0.01 -12.79
N PRO A 55 -8.39 -1.20 -12.91
CA PRO A 55 -8.56 -2.26 -11.92
C PRO A 55 -8.30 -1.72 -10.52
N LEU A 56 -9.23 -1.93 -9.58
CA LEU A 56 -9.23 -1.28 -8.26
C LEU A 56 -9.50 -2.28 -7.14
N SER A 57 -8.67 -2.25 -6.11
CA SER A 57 -8.92 -2.89 -4.82
C SER A 57 -8.86 -1.84 -3.72
N ILE A 58 -9.75 -1.91 -2.74
CA ILE A 58 -9.81 -1.02 -1.58
C ILE A 58 -9.53 -1.88 -0.35
N LEU A 59 -8.50 -1.55 0.40
CA LEU A 59 -8.08 -2.28 1.60
C LEU A 59 -8.36 -1.40 2.81
N ILE A 60 -9.33 -1.81 3.62
CA ILE A 60 -9.74 -1.12 4.83
C ILE A 60 -9.01 -1.74 6.02
N SER A 61 -8.30 -0.93 6.77
CA SER A 61 -7.55 -1.38 7.94
C SER A 61 -8.49 -1.75 9.09
N HIS A 62 -9.45 -0.90 9.42
CA HIS A 62 -10.44 -1.08 10.46
C HIS A 62 -11.68 -0.21 10.22
N LEU A 63 -12.70 -0.35 11.08
CA LEU A 63 -14.03 0.21 10.84
C LEU A 63 -14.31 1.54 11.57
N HIS A 64 -13.30 2.27 12.05
CA HIS A 64 -13.52 3.65 12.50
C HIS A 64 -13.95 4.55 11.34
N GLY A 65 -14.79 5.53 11.63
CA GLY A 65 -15.42 6.36 10.62
C GLY A 65 -14.45 7.09 9.70
N ASP A 66 -13.36 7.59 10.23
CA ASP A 66 -12.32 8.27 9.47
C ASP A 66 -11.57 7.37 8.47
N HIS A 67 -11.72 6.03 8.57
CA HIS A 67 -11.16 5.06 7.63
C HIS A 67 -12.17 4.53 6.61
N VAL A 68 -13.48 4.70 6.83
CA VAL A 68 -14.53 4.06 6.01
C VAL A 68 -15.61 4.99 5.49
N TYR A 69 -15.85 6.18 6.09
CA TYR A 69 -16.99 7.02 5.71
C TYR A 69 -16.89 7.61 4.30
N GLY A 70 -15.72 7.62 3.69
CA GLY A 70 -15.55 7.99 2.28
C GLY A 70 -15.81 6.86 1.30
N LEU A 71 -16.05 5.61 1.76
CA LEU A 71 -16.21 4.45 0.88
C LEU A 71 -17.47 4.55 0.01
N ALA A 72 -18.62 4.89 0.60
CA ALA A 72 -19.86 5.04 -0.13
C ALA A 72 -19.81 6.18 -1.17
N PRO A 73 -19.39 7.41 -0.84
CA PRO A 73 -19.18 8.48 -1.83
C PRO A 73 -18.17 8.12 -2.92
N LEU A 74 -17.11 7.37 -2.60
CA LEU A 74 -16.15 6.89 -3.60
C LEU A 74 -16.82 5.95 -4.60
N ILE A 75 -17.59 4.97 -4.14
CA ILE A 75 -18.32 4.03 -5.01
C ILE A 75 -19.31 4.76 -5.90
N GLU A 76 -20.09 5.70 -5.34
CA GLU A 76 -21.03 6.52 -6.11
C GLU A 76 -20.33 7.39 -7.16
N SER A 77 -19.21 8.01 -6.80
CA SER A 77 -18.43 8.83 -7.72
C SER A 77 -17.88 7.99 -8.90
N LEU A 78 -17.39 6.78 -8.61
CA LEU A 78 -16.93 5.83 -9.65
C LEU A 78 -18.08 5.42 -10.58
N GLN A 79 -19.28 5.22 -10.04
CA GLN A 79 -20.47 4.90 -10.81
C GLN A 79 -20.89 6.06 -11.73
N LEU A 80 -20.94 7.29 -11.20
CA LEU A 80 -21.26 8.50 -11.96
C LEU A 80 -20.23 8.76 -13.08
N ALA A 81 -18.96 8.43 -12.84
CA ALA A 81 -17.90 8.48 -13.85
C ALA A 81 -17.98 7.36 -14.90
N GLY A 82 -19.04 6.55 -14.90
CA GLY A 82 -19.29 5.53 -15.91
C GLY A 82 -18.44 4.27 -15.77
N ARG A 83 -17.95 3.95 -14.56
CA ARG A 83 -17.18 2.73 -14.30
C ARG A 83 -17.93 1.47 -14.75
N LYS A 84 -17.18 0.52 -15.35
CA LYS A 84 -17.67 -0.82 -15.76
C LYS A 84 -16.85 -1.95 -15.16
N THR A 85 -15.61 -1.66 -14.72
CA THR A 85 -14.72 -2.67 -14.14
C THR A 85 -15.09 -2.99 -12.69
N PRO A 86 -15.07 -4.26 -12.28
CA PRO A 86 -15.31 -4.64 -10.88
C PRO A 86 -14.38 -3.95 -9.90
N ILE A 87 -14.81 -3.84 -8.64
CA ILE A 87 -13.97 -3.46 -7.50
C ILE A 87 -13.99 -4.57 -6.45
N GLU A 88 -12.90 -4.67 -5.70
CA GLU A 88 -12.81 -5.50 -4.51
C GLU A 88 -12.59 -4.60 -3.31
N VAL A 89 -13.37 -4.83 -2.25
CA VAL A 89 -13.22 -4.16 -0.96
C VAL A 89 -12.87 -5.21 0.06
N VAL A 90 -11.73 -5.08 0.71
CA VAL A 90 -11.20 -6.06 1.66
C VAL A 90 -11.01 -5.37 3.00
N GLY A 91 -11.42 -5.99 4.09
CA GLY A 91 -11.25 -5.43 5.43
C GLY A 91 -11.75 -6.36 6.53
N PRO A 92 -11.89 -5.89 7.77
CA PRO A 92 -12.35 -6.69 8.89
C PRO A 92 -13.82 -7.10 8.78
N LEU A 93 -14.23 -8.06 9.59
CA LEU A 93 -15.64 -8.47 9.77
C LEU A 93 -16.50 -7.25 10.11
N GLY A 94 -17.72 -7.18 9.54
CA GLY A 94 -18.65 -6.05 9.66
C GLY A 94 -18.49 -5.01 8.53
N LEU A 95 -17.52 -5.16 7.62
CA LEU A 95 -17.32 -4.26 6.49
C LEU A 95 -18.54 -4.25 5.54
N GLU A 96 -19.18 -5.39 5.33
CA GLU A 96 -20.39 -5.52 4.50
C GLU A 96 -21.55 -4.66 5.02
N GLU A 97 -21.66 -4.51 6.34
CA GLU A 97 -22.72 -3.70 6.96
C GLU A 97 -22.54 -2.20 6.75
N ILE A 98 -21.29 -1.75 6.59
CA ILE A 98 -20.95 -0.33 6.35
C ILE A 98 -21.21 0.08 4.89
N ILE A 99 -21.06 -0.86 3.95
CA ILE A 99 -21.31 -0.56 2.54
C ILE A 99 -22.83 -0.57 2.31
N PRO A 100 -23.46 0.60 2.03
CA PRO A 100 -24.91 0.65 1.86
C PRO A 100 -25.35 -0.24 0.70
N LEU A 101 -26.11 -1.28 0.99
CA LEU A 101 -26.65 -2.23 0.01
C LEU A 101 -27.36 -1.55 -1.17
N ARG A 102 -27.98 -0.37 -0.93
CA ARG A 102 -28.58 0.46 -1.99
C ARG A 102 -27.58 0.90 -3.06
N ASN A 103 -26.34 1.17 -2.68
CA ASN A 103 -25.31 1.62 -3.60
C ASN A 103 -24.74 0.42 -4.39
N ILE A 104 -24.62 -0.74 -3.74
CA ILE A 104 -24.25 -1.99 -4.40
C ILE A 104 -25.30 -2.41 -5.42
N ALA A 105 -26.58 -2.37 -5.05
CA ALA A 105 -27.70 -2.79 -5.92
C ALA A 105 -27.85 -1.90 -7.17
N LYS A 106 -27.40 -0.64 -7.14
CA LYS A 106 -27.48 0.32 -8.24
C LYS A 106 -26.19 0.44 -9.05
N ALA A 107 -25.10 -0.17 -8.61
CA ALA A 107 -23.82 -0.07 -9.29
C ALA A 107 -23.88 -0.78 -10.66
N ASN A 108 -23.35 -0.13 -11.70
CA ASN A 108 -23.23 -0.69 -13.04
C ASN A 108 -21.99 -1.62 -13.18
N PHE A 109 -21.40 -1.99 -12.05
CA PHE A 109 -20.23 -2.87 -11.95
C PHE A 109 -20.33 -3.73 -10.68
N THR A 110 -19.64 -4.86 -10.68
CA THR A 110 -19.61 -5.76 -9.52
C THR A 110 -18.78 -5.19 -8.40
N ILE A 111 -19.31 -5.20 -7.18
CA ILE A 111 -18.59 -4.92 -5.94
C ILE A 111 -18.46 -6.24 -5.18
N ARG A 112 -17.23 -6.68 -4.95
CA ARG A 112 -16.92 -7.86 -4.16
C ARG A 112 -16.38 -7.42 -2.80
N VAL A 113 -17.08 -7.78 -1.73
CA VAL A 113 -16.60 -7.56 -0.36
C VAL A 113 -15.94 -8.84 0.13
N ILE A 114 -14.77 -8.70 0.76
CA ILE A 114 -14.01 -9.80 1.34
C ILE A 114 -13.68 -9.43 2.77
N GLU A 115 -14.30 -10.12 3.71
CA GLU A 115 -14.06 -9.91 5.14
C GLU A 115 -12.97 -10.84 5.65
N LEU A 116 -12.01 -10.27 6.35
CA LEU A 116 -10.88 -10.98 6.94
C LEU A 116 -11.27 -11.50 8.33
N SER A 117 -11.16 -12.80 8.54
CA SER A 117 -11.48 -13.46 9.82
C SER A 117 -10.26 -14.05 10.52
N SER A 118 -9.13 -14.16 9.84
CA SER A 118 -7.89 -14.70 10.40
C SER A 118 -6.97 -13.59 10.90
N PRO A 119 -6.14 -13.83 11.93
CA PRO A 119 -5.21 -12.82 12.44
C PRO A 119 -4.08 -12.48 11.45
N GLU A 120 -3.81 -13.33 10.50
CA GLU A 120 -2.88 -13.06 9.39
C GLU A 120 -3.21 -13.93 8.17
N GLY A 121 -2.79 -13.48 7.02
CA GLY A 121 -2.94 -14.23 5.78
C GLY A 121 -2.39 -13.50 4.57
N VAL A 122 -2.68 -14.07 3.40
CA VAL A 122 -2.26 -13.54 2.11
C VAL A 122 -3.40 -13.69 1.13
N PHE A 123 -3.66 -12.66 0.33
CA PHE A 123 -4.58 -12.77 -0.81
C PHE A 123 -3.97 -12.14 -2.07
N THR A 124 -4.43 -12.61 -3.21
CA THR A 124 -3.97 -12.11 -4.52
C THR A 124 -4.80 -10.93 -4.94
N ILE A 125 -4.15 -9.80 -5.20
CA ILE A 125 -4.77 -8.59 -5.77
C ILE A 125 -4.81 -8.68 -7.30
N ASP A 126 -3.71 -9.16 -7.91
CA ASP A 126 -3.61 -9.30 -9.36
C ASP A 126 -2.64 -10.44 -9.69
N ASP A 127 -3.19 -11.57 -10.14
CA ASP A 127 -2.37 -12.75 -10.46
C ASP A 127 -1.49 -12.52 -11.71
N LYS A 128 -1.99 -11.79 -12.70
CA LYS A 128 -1.25 -11.51 -13.94
C LYS A 128 -0.01 -10.66 -13.68
N GLU A 129 -0.17 -9.65 -12.84
CA GLU A 129 0.92 -8.75 -12.42
C GLU A 129 1.74 -9.32 -11.25
N GLY A 130 1.27 -10.41 -10.63
CA GLY A 130 1.87 -11.04 -9.47
C GLY A 130 1.84 -10.16 -8.23
N ILE A 131 0.77 -9.36 -8.08
CA ILE A 131 0.56 -8.48 -6.93
C ILE A 131 -0.25 -9.22 -5.87
N ARG A 132 0.24 -9.23 -4.65
CA ARG A 132 -0.43 -9.80 -3.48
C ARG A 132 -0.41 -8.85 -2.30
N ALA A 133 -1.35 -9.02 -1.39
CA ALA A 133 -1.33 -8.40 -0.08
C ALA A 133 -1.17 -9.45 1.01
N VAL A 134 -0.22 -9.22 1.91
CA VAL A 134 -0.11 -9.91 3.19
C VAL A 134 -0.81 -9.02 4.19
N TYR A 135 -1.65 -9.58 5.06
CA TYR A 135 -2.29 -8.85 6.16
C TYR A 135 -1.91 -9.44 7.51
N VAL A 136 -1.86 -8.58 8.49
CA VAL A 136 -1.55 -8.93 9.90
C VAL A 136 -2.48 -8.13 10.79
N GLN A 137 -3.17 -8.82 11.70
CA GLN A 137 -3.95 -8.15 12.73
C GLN A 137 -3.04 -7.32 13.63
N SER A 138 -3.46 -6.10 13.90
CA SER A 138 -2.72 -5.11 14.65
C SER A 138 -3.42 -4.76 15.95
N PRO A 139 -2.67 -4.55 17.06
CA PRO A 139 -3.26 -4.17 18.33
C PRO A 139 -3.82 -2.74 18.24
N HIS A 140 -5.13 -2.64 18.33
CA HIS A 140 -5.90 -1.41 18.31
C HIS A 140 -7.17 -1.58 19.14
N SER A 141 -7.93 -0.51 19.40
CA SER A 141 -9.20 -0.56 20.14
C SER A 141 -10.28 -1.42 19.47
N HIS A 142 -10.21 -1.54 18.15
CA HIS A 142 -11.05 -2.41 17.31
C HIS A 142 -10.18 -3.36 16.49
N VAL A 143 -10.80 -4.37 15.84
CA VAL A 143 -10.08 -5.24 14.92
C VAL A 143 -9.50 -4.41 13.80
N SER A 144 -8.17 -4.33 13.77
CA SER A 144 -7.39 -3.59 12.78
C SER A 144 -6.41 -4.51 12.06
N TYR A 145 -6.16 -4.24 10.78
CA TYR A 145 -5.20 -4.95 9.95
C TYR A 145 -4.16 -4.00 9.35
N SER A 146 -2.91 -4.38 9.48
CA SER A 146 -1.82 -3.82 8.67
C SER A 146 -1.69 -4.59 7.37
N TYR A 147 -1.31 -3.93 6.28
CA TYR A 147 -1.16 -4.53 4.95
C TYR A 147 0.25 -4.39 4.41
N ILE A 148 0.76 -5.43 3.77
CA ILE A 148 2.00 -5.39 3.02
C ILE A 148 1.70 -5.78 1.57
N ILE A 149 1.83 -4.83 0.65
CA ILE A 149 1.66 -5.03 -0.78
C ILE A 149 2.99 -5.47 -1.36
N GLU A 150 3.00 -6.63 -2.00
CA GLU A 150 4.20 -7.22 -2.58
C GLU A 150 3.98 -7.59 -4.04
N THR A 151 5.04 -7.50 -4.84
CA THR A 151 5.07 -8.06 -6.18
C THR A 151 6.10 -9.16 -6.30
N LYS A 152 5.91 -10.09 -7.23
CA LYS A 152 6.88 -11.15 -7.51
C LYS A 152 8.23 -10.58 -7.94
N GLU A 153 9.30 -11.31 -7.63
CA GLU A 153 10.64 -11.07 -8.18
C GLU A 153 10.60 -11.10 -9.71
N LYS A 154 11.40 -10.25 -10.34
CA LYS A 154 11.60 -10.27 -11.80
C LYS A 154 12.91 -10.94 -12.14
N ILE A 155 12.84 -11.93 -13.02
CA ILE A 155 14.00 -12.63 -13.56
C ILE A 155 14.32 -12.05 -14.93
N ARG A 156 15.55 -11.56 -15.10
CA ARG A 156 16.11 -11.23 -16.41
C ARG A 156 16.94 -12.39 -16.91
N LEU A 157 16.69 -12.76 -18.15
CA LEU A 157 17.43 -13.81 -18.82
C LEU A 157 18.56 -13.23 -19.63
N ASN A 158 19.70 -13.95 -19.69
CA ASN A 158 20.82 -13.64 -20.58
C ASN A 158 20.44 -13.90 -22.04
N GLY A 159 20.11 -12.81 -22.75
CA GLY A 159 19.65 -12.88 -24.15
C GLY A 159 20.70 -13.47 -25.10
N GLU A 160 21.99 -13.16 -24.91
CA GLU A 160 23.08 -13.67 -25.73
C GLU A 160 23.26 -15.19 -25.56
N LYS A 161 23.21 -15.67 -24.31
CA LYS A 161 23.28 -17.11 -24.03
C LYS A 161 22.10 -17.86 -24.61
N LEU A 162 20.88 -17.30 -24.49
CA LEU A 162 19.67 -17.88 -25.11
C LEU A 162 19.78 -17.94 -26.65
N GLN A 163 20.39 -16.92 -27.25
CA GLN A 163 20.58 -16.86 -28.71
C GLN A 163 21.63 -17.89 -29.16
N ARG A 164 22.74 -18.03 -28.44
CA ARG A 164 23.77 -19.05 -28.72
C ARG A 164 23.21 -20.46 -28.68
N GLU A 165 22.35 -20.75 -27.69
CA GLU A 165 21.69 -22.06 -27.56
C GLU A 165 20.47 -22.20 -28.51
N GLY A 166 20.17 -21.18 -29.30
CA GLY A 166 19.09 -21.15 -30.28
C GLY A 166 17.68 -21.25 -29.67
N ILE A 167 17.52 -20.92 -28.37
CA ILE A 167 16.25 -21.02 -27.65
C ILE A 167 15.29 -19.91 -28.13
N PRO A 168 14.15 -20.28 -28.79
CA PRO A 168 13.23 -19.30 -29.36
C PRO A 168 12.50 -18.50 -28.28
N GLY A 169 12.10 -17.26 -28.61
CA GLY A 169 11.43 -16.33 -27.68
C GLY A 169 10.20 -16.91 -26.97
N ARG A 170 9.40 -17.73 -27.69
CA ARG A 170 8.21 -18.42 -27.13
C ARG A 170 8.53 -19.38 -25.96
N LEU A 171 9.75 -19.92 -25.89
CA LEU A 171 10.18 -20.81 -24.83
C LEU A 171 10.75 -20.06 -23.61
N ARG A 172 11.15 -18.79 -23.75
CA ARG A 172 11.70 -17.98 -22.67
C ARG A 172 10.70 -17.76 -21.53
N ARG A 173 9.45 -17.46 -21.88
CA ARG A 173 8.36 -17.35 -20.90
C ARG A 173 8.16 -18.67 -20.14
N ARG A 174 8.10 -19.77 -20.89
CA ARG A 174 7.94 -21.12 -20.31
C ARG A 174 9.12 -21.51 -19.42
N LEU A 175 10.35 -21.10 -19.79
CA LEU A 175 11.55 -21.29 -18.97
C LEU A 175 11.42 -20.60 -17.62
N ILE A 176 10.92 -19.35 -17.59
CA ILE A 176 10.68 -18.60 -16.32
C ILE A 176 9.56 -19.26 -15.50
N GLU A 177 8.45 -19.65 -16.15
CA GLU A 177 7.26 -20.20 -15.46
C GLU A 177 7.49 -21.60 -14.87
N LYS A 178 8.23 -22.45 -15.59
CA LYS A 178 8.41 -23.87 -15.22
C LYS A 178 9.78 -24.19 -14.61
N GLY A 179 10.74 -23.25 -14.66
CA GLY A 179 12.11 -23.48 -14.24
C GLY A 179 12.95 -24.26 -15.27
N TYR A 180 12.34 -24.86 -16.28
CA TYR A 180 13.05 -25.58 -17.33
C TYR A 180 12.28 -25.61 -18.65
N VAL A 181 13.00 -25.89 -19.75
CA VAL A 181 12.42 -26.19 -21.07
C VAL A 181 13.19 -27.30 -21.75
N ARG A 182 12.49 -28.11 -22.56
CA ARG A 182 13.11 -29.09 -23.46
C ARG A 182 13.07 -28.54 -24.89
N PHE A 183 14.24 -28.51 -25.53
CA PHE A 183 14.38 -28.02 -26.89
C PHE A 183 15.49 -28.79 -27.60
N ARG A 184 15.23 -29.27 -28.83
CA ARG A 184 16.15 -30.09 -29.65
C ARG A 184 16.77 -31.28 -28.87
N GLY A 185 15.94 -32.03 -28.13
CA GLY A 185 16.38 -33.20 -27.36
C GLY A 185 17.13 -32.90 -26.05
N ARG A 186 17.45 -31.62 -25.74
CA ARG A 186 18.16 -31.20 -24.53
C ARG A 186 17.22 -30.50 -23.57
N GLN A 187 17.45 -30.69 -22.27
CA GLN A 187 16.78 -29.94 -21.21
C GLN A 187 17.66 -28.78 -20.75
N TYR A 188 17.08 -27.61 -20.68
CA TYR A 188 17.72 -26.36 -20.25
C TYR A 188 17.07 -25.92 -18.94
N GLN A 189 17.88 -25.55 -17.94
CA GLN A 189 17.42 -25.06 -16.64
C GLN A 189 17.38 -23.52 -16.64
N LEU A 190 16.44 -22.94 -15.90
CA LEU A 190 16.31 -21.49 -15.78
C LEU A 190 17.58 -20.84 -15.22
N GLU A 191 18.16 -21.47 -14.20
CA GLU A 191 19.35 -21.00 -13.48
C GLU A 191 20.53 -20.72 -14.41
N ASP A 192 20.67 -21.52 -15.46
CA ASP A 192 21.76 -21.36 -16.46
C ASP A 192 21.64 -20.06 -17.26
N PHE A 193 20.45 -19.48 -17.32
CA PHE A 193 20.15 -18.31 -18.16
C PHE A 193 19.81 -17.06 -17.37
N ILE A 194 19.81 -17.09 -16.04
CA ILE A 194 19.57 -15.90 -15.23
C ILE A 194 20.75 -14.94 -15.37
N SER A 195 20.49 -13.73 -15.86
CA SER A 195 21.46 -12.63 -15.81
C SER A 195 21.29 -11.77 -14.57
N GLU A 196 20.03 -11.63 -14.10
CA GLU A 196 19.71 -10.79 -12.94
C GLU A 196 18.39 -11.23 -12.29
N LYS A 197 18.37 -11.25 -10.95
CA LYS A 197 17.15 -11.33 -10.14
C LYS A 197 16.89 -9.96 -9.52
N ILE A 198 15.79 -9.32 -9.89
CA ILE A 198 15.38 -8.02 -9.36
C ILE A 198 14.31 -8.29 -8.31
N PRO A 199 14.55 -7.99 -7.01
CA PRO A 199 13.55 -8.17 -5.96
C PRO A 199 12.26 -7.45 -6.29
N GLY A 200 11.13 -8.06 -5.96
CA GLY A 200 9.82 -7.42 -6.10
C GLY A 200 9.71 -6.13 -5.32
N LEU A 201 8.63 -5.40 -5.55
CA LEU A 201 8.23 -4.24 -4.76
C LEU A 201 7.66 -4.71 -3.43
N LYS A 202 7.93 -3.96 -2.35
CA LYS A 202 7.31 -4.15 -1.05
C LYS A 202 6.94 -2.81 -0.43
N ILE A 203 5.63 -2.58 -0.22
CA ILE A 203 5.07 -1.40 0.44
C ILE A 203 4.27 -1.89 1.64
N ALA A 204 4.60 -1.40 2.83
CA ALA A 204 3.92 -1.73 4.07
C ALA A 204 3.08 -0.53 4.55
N TYR A 205 1.86 -0.79 5.02
CA TYR A 205 0.93 0.17 5.60
C TYR A 205 0.42 -0.34 6.93
N SER A 206 0.59 0.45 7.99
CA SER A 206 0.26 0.03 9.35
C SER A 206 -1.24 -0.02 9.63
N GLY A 207 -2.06 0.85 8.98
CA GLY A 207 -3.33 1.24 9.59
C GLY A 207 -3.08 1.86 10.97
N ASP A 208 -4.11 1.87 11.82
CA ASP A 208 -3.98 2.31 13.21
C ASP A 208 -3.56 1.15 14.09
N THR A 209 -2.54 1.38 14.93
CA THR A 209 -1.92 0.31 15.71
C THR A 209 -1.02 0.83 16.83
N LEU A 210 -0.97 0.11 17.94
CA LEU A 210 0.21 0.13 18.81
C LEU A 210 1.41 -0.50 18.09
N PRO A 211 2.66 -0.32 18.58
CA PRO A 211 3.83 -0.96 18.01
C PRO A 211 3.64 -2.47 17.82
N ASN A 212 3.75 -2.95 16.57
CA ASN A 212 3.47 -4.33 16.19
C ASN A 212 4.72 -5.02 15.64
N ALA A 213 5.36 -5.85 16.47
CA ALA A 213 6.57 -6.58 16.09
C ALA A 213 6.34 -7.57 14.93
N ARG A 214 5.13 -8.20 14.85
CA ARG A 214 4.78 -9.13 13.76
C ARG A 214 4.68 -8.40 12.43
N PHE A 215 4.01 -7.25 12.39
CA PHE A 215 3.98 -6.38 11.22
C PHE A 215 5.38 -5.90 10.84
N GLY A 216 6.20 -5.49 11.82
CA GLY A 216 7.60 -5.10 11.60
C GLY A 216 8.43 -6.21 10.95
N ALA A 217 8.31 -7.45 11.42
CA ALA A 217 8.99 -8.59 10.83
C ALA A 217 8.57 -8.86 9.37
N LYS A 218 7.27 -8.77 9.07
CA LYS A 218 6.74 -8.91 7.71
C LYS A 218 7.13 -7.74 6.81
N SER A 219 7.34 -6.56 7.37
CA SER A 219 7.80 -5.35 6.67
C SER A 219 9.32 -5.34 6.40
N TYR A 220 10.05 -6.39 6.80
CA TYR A 220 11.49 -6.45 6.64
C TYR A 220 11.93 -6.14 5.21
N ARG A 221 12.85 -5.16 5.07
CA ARG A 221 13.37 -4.63 3.81
C ARG A 221 12.28 -4.07 2.87
N ALA A 222 11.19 -3.55 3.39
CA ALA A 222 10.22 -2.86 2.56
C ALA A 222 10.86 -1.65 1.86
N ASP A 223 10.42 -1.39 0.64
CA ASP A 223 10.82 -0.19 -0.10
C ASP A 223 10.25 1.07 0.57
N LEU A 224 9.02 0.95 1.09
CA LEU A 224 8.32 2.00 1.78
C LEU A 224 7.56 1.41 2.97
N LEU A 225 7.72 2.01 4.14
CA LEU A 225 6.86 1.82 5.29
C LEU A 225 6.02 3.08 5.49
N ILE A 226 4.72 2.96 5.42
CA ILE A 226 3.74 4.00 5.76
C ILE A 226 3.20 3.62 7.13
N HIS A 227 3.49 4.43 8.13
CA HIS A 227 3.11 4.11 9.50
C HIS A 227 2.39 5.27 10.16
N GLU A 228 1.33 4.96 10.92
CA GLU A 228 0.70 5.93 11.77
C GLU A 228 1.71 6.52 12.76
N SER A 229 1.49 7.76 13.12
CA SER A 229 2.28 8.54 14.08
C SER A 229 1.39 9.60 14.71
N THR A 230 0.32 9.12 15.30
CA THR A 230 -0.76 9.97 15.83
C THR A 230 -0.23 10.94 16.89
N PHE A 231 0.82 10.53 17.62
CA PHE A 231 1.34 11.31 18.74
C PHE A 231 2.87 11.50 18.68
N ALA A 232 3.34 12.54 19.37
CA ALA A 232 4.72 12.63 19.82
C ALA A 232 4.95 11.68 21.00
N PHE A 233 6.19 11.24 21.21
CA PHE A 233 6.52 10.31 22.30
C PHE A 233 6.19 10.86 23.69
N GLN A 234 6.42 12.16 23.88
CA GLN A 234 6.12 12.85 25.15
C GLN A 234 4.62 12.91 25.49
N ASP A 235 3.74 12.85 24.46
CA ASP A 235 2.28 12.90 24.63
C ASP A 235 1.69 11.51 24.90
N ARG A 236 2.44 10.64 25.56
CA ARG A 236 2.16 9.22 25.73
C ARG A 236 1.06 8.93 26.75
N GLU A 237 0.82 9.81 27.69
CA GLU A 237 -0.17 9.62 28.73
C GLU A 237 -1.59 9.55 28.13
N GLY A 238 -2.37 8.58 28.55
CA GLY A 238 -3.74 8.33 28.07
C GLY A 238 -3.84 7.63 26.70
N ARG A 239 -2.73 7.20 26.08
CA ARG A 239 -2.76 6.52 24.76
C ARG A 239 -3.15 5.05 24.80
N GLU A 240 -3.05 4.41 25.94
CA GLU A 240 -3.41 3.00 26.08
C GLU A 240 -4.90 2.77 25.75
N GLU A 241 -5.76 3.75 26.03
CA GLU A 241 -7.19 3.70 25.72
C GLU A 241 -7.48 3.84 24.21
N VAL A 242 -6.68 4.60 23.49
CA VAL A 242 -6.89 4.85 22.03
C VAL A 242 -6.00 4.01 21.13
N ALA A 243 -5.03 3.30 21.69
CA ALA A 243 -4.17 2.30 21.04
C ALA A 243 -3.51 2.77 19.72
N HIS A 244 -2.74 3.88 19.80
CA HIS A 244 -1.98 4.46 18.69
C HIS A 244 -0.47 4.50 18.96
N SER A 245 0.31 4.60 17.88
CA SER A 245 1.77 4.73 17.91
C SER A 245 2.23 6.20 17.93
N SER A 246 3.44 6.40 18.44
CA SER A 246 4.18 7.66 18.30
C SER A 246 5.09 7.65 17.07
N ALA A 247 5.54 8.85 16.68
CA ALA A 247 6.52 9.01 15.60
C ALA A 247 7.84 8.30 15.91
N SER A 248 8.30 8.31 17.17
CA SER A 248 9.48 7.59 17.63
C SER A 248 9.33 6.07 17.52
N GLU A 249 8.17 5.52 17.89
CA GLU A 249 7.88 4.08 17.80
C GLU A 249 7.80 3.62 16.33
N ALA A 250 7.16 4.41 15.46
CA ALA A 250 7.15 4.16 14.02
C ALA A 250 8.57 4.13 13.44
N ALA A 251 9.43 5.07 13.83
CA ALA A 251 10.81 5.15 13.39
C ALA A 251 11.68 4.00 13.95
N TYR A 252 11.42 3.56 15.18
CA TYR A 252 12.11 2.41 15.76
C TYR A 252 11.77 1.12 15.00
N LEU A 253 10.49 0.90 14.69
CA LEU A 253 10.05 -0.22 13.88
C LEU A 253 10.67 -0.17 12.47
N ALA A 254 10.71 1.01 11.83
CA ALA A 254 11.34 1.19 10.52
C ALA A 254 12.83 0.81 10.53
N ARG A 255 13.56 1.19 11.60
CA ARG A 255 14.96 0.84 11.77
C ARG A 255 15.16 -0.65 11.94
N LEU A 256 14.37 -1.30 12.79
CA LEU A 256 14.44 -2.76 13.01
C LEU A 256 14.08 -3.54 11.74
N ALA A 257 13.05 -3.12 11.04
CA ALA A 257 12.62 -3.72 9.78
C ALA A 257 13.55 -3.38 8.59
N LYS A 258 14.57 -2.53 8.78
CA LYS A 258 15.54 -2.13 7.73
C LYS A 258 14.84 -1.64 6.46
N VAL A 259 13.76 -0.86 6.59
CA VAL A 259 13.04 -0.32 5.45
C VAL A 259 13.88 0.74 4.72
N ASN A 260 13.55 1.04 3.45
CA ASN A 260 14.28 2.06 2.72
C ASN A 260 13.84 3.48 3.11
N VAL A 261 12.54 3.71 3.25
CA VAL A 261 11.95 5.01 3.61
C VAL A 261 10.78 4.78 4.57
N LEU A 262 10.66 5.63 5.59
CA LEU A 262 9.51 5.74 6.47
C LEU A 262 8.69 6.96 6.09
N VAL A 263 7.39 6.80 5.93
CA VAL A 263 6.43 7.89 5.80
C VAL A 263 5.51 7.88 7.01
N LEU A 264 5.55 8.95 7.78
CA LEU A 264 4.68 9.19 8.91
C LEU A 264 3.33 9.72 8.42
N THR A 265 2.23 9.21 8.95
CA THR A 265 0.87 9.61 8.59
C THR A 265 -0.07 9.54 9.80
N HIS A 266 -1.36 9.80 9.61
CA HIS A 266 -2.39 9.73 10.64
C HIS A 266 -2.11 10.66 11.83
N PHE A 267 -1.89 11.94 11.54
CA PHE A 267 -1.51 12.92 12.55
C PHE A 267 -2.70 13.41 13.37
N SER A 268 -2.57 13.44 14.69
CA SER A 268 -3.57 14.03 15.57
C SER A 268 -3.82 15.49 15.23
N THR A 269 -5.07 15.91 15.33
CA THR A 269 -5.49 17.29 15.13
C THR A 269 -4.95 18.25 16.20
N ARG A 270 -4.37 17.74 17.29
CA ARG A 270 -3.69 18.55 18.31
C ARG A 270 -2.43 19.24 17.78
N TYR A 271 -1.79 18.66 16.76
CA TYR A 271 -0.59 19.22 16.16
C TYR A 271 -0.94 20.07 14.95
N THR A 272 -0.72 21.37 15.08
CA THR A 272 -0.75 22.30 13.95
C THR A 272 0.55 22.23 13.16
N ASP A 273 1.68 22.19 13.85
CA ASP A 273 3.02 21.96 13.32
C ASP A 273 3.44 20.50 13.61
N LEU A 274 3.90 19.83 12.59
CA LEU A 274 4.32 18.43 12.65
C LEU A 274 5.85 18.27 12.77
N SER A 275 6.59 19.37 12.91
CA SER A 275 8.06 19.34 12.96
C SER A 275 8.57 18.47 14.10
N LEU A 276 7.94 18.55 15.28
CA LEU A 276 8.27 17.70 16.43
C LEU A 276 8.23 16.20 16.11
N LEU A 277 7.17 15.74 15.41
CA LEU A 277 7.04 14.33 15.05
C LEU A 277 8.14 13.91 14.07
N LEU A 278 8.48 14.78 13.12
CA LEU A 278 9.54 14.50 12.16
C LEU A 278 10.91 14.46 12.81
N GLU A 279 11.21 15.40 13.71
CA GLU A 279 12.47 15.46 14.45
C GLU A 279 12.67 14.21 15.31
N GLU A 280 11.67 13.82 16.09
CA GLU A 280 11.70 12.58 16.87
C GLU A 280 11.99 11.37 15.99
N ALA A 281 11.28 11.23 14.88
CA ALA A 281 11.47 10.11 13.99
C ALA A 281 12.88 10.11 13.35
N ARG A 282 13.38 11.25 12.92
CA ARG A 282 14.70 11.38 12.28
C ARG A 282 15.88 11.12 13.20
N LEU A 283 15.73 11.38 14.50
CA LEU A 283 16.74 10.97 15.49
C LEU A 283 16.97 9.45 15.52
N ILE A 284 15.94 8.66 15.18
CA ILE A 284 15.98 7.20 15.20
C ILE A 284 16.20 6.62 13.81
N PHE A 285 15.54 7.20 12.79
CA PHE A 285 15.58 6.76 11.40
C PHE A 285 15.61 7.97 10.45
N ALA A 286 16.81 8.36 10.00
CA ALA A 286 17.05 9.58 9.24
C ALA A 286 16.22 9.69 7.95
N ARG A 287 15.83 8.57 7.33
CA ARG A 287 15.00 8.53 6.11
C ARG A 287 13.50 8.56 6.42
N SER A 288 13.10 9.36 7.40
CA SER A 288 11.71 9.64 7.76
C SER A 288 11.22 10.91 7.07
N ILE A 289 10.00 10.88 6.55
CA ILE A 289 9.31 12.01 5.93
C ILE A 289 7.87 12.08 6.45
N LEU A 290 7.31 13.30 6.51
CA LEU A 290 5.90 13.51 6.81
C LEU A 290 5.07 13.32 5.55
N ALA A 291 3.98 12.58 5.66
CA ALA A 291 2.95 12.60 4.65
C ALA A 291 2.24 13.96 4.65
N GLN A 292 1.86 14.41 3.45
CA GLN A 292 0.99 15.57 3.27
C GLN A 292 0.11 15.36 2.05
N LYS A 293 -1.03 16.04 2.02
CA LYS A 293 -1.94 15.98 0.88
C LYS A 293 -1.21 16.35 -0.42
N GLY A 294 -1.30 15.50 -1.43
CA GLY A 294 -0.63 15.69 -2.72
C GLY A 294 0.80 15.12 -2.81
N LEU A 295 1.38 14.62 -1.72
CA LEU A 295 2.67 13.94 -1.78
C LEU A 295 2.61 12.72 -2.68
N ILE A 296 3.62 12.54 -3.54
CA ILE A 296 3.78 11.35 -4.39
C ILE A 296 5.15 10.75 -4.16
N ILE A 297 5.19 9.44 -3.92
CA ILE A 297 6.44 8.68 -3.85
C ILE A 297 6.46 7.70 -5.02
N GLU A 298 7.45 7.86 -5.89
CA GLU A 298 7.69 6.96 -7.02
C GLU A 298 8.79 5.96 -6.67
N ILE A 299 8.50 4.67 -6.85
CA ILE A 299 9.43 3.58 -6.59
C ILE A 299 9.71 2.87 -7.91
N PHE A 300 10.96 2.90 -8.37
CA PHE A 300 11.40 2.23 -9.58
C PHE A 300 12.06 0.90 -9.24
N VAL A 301 11.47 -0.20 -9.74
CA VAL A 301 11.95 -1.57 -9.54
C VAL A 301 13.13 -1.83 -10.48
N LYS A 302 14.31 -1.37 -10.07
CA LYS A 302 15.60 -1.55 -10.75
C LYS A 302 16.73 -1.74 -9.72
N ARG A 303 17.93 -2.02 -10.14
CA ARG A 303 19.13 -2.02 -9.30
C ARG A 303 20.09 -0.91 -9.75
N PRO A 304 20.52 -0.04 -8.84
CA PRO A 304 19.98 0.10 -7.48
C PRO A 304 18.53 0.55 -7.47
N ARG A 305 17.80 0.25 -6.38
CA ARG A 305 16.42 0.72 -6.19
C ARG A 305 16.43 2.25 -6.16
N LEU A 306 15.54 2.87 -6.92
CA LEU A 306 15.37 4.33 -6.92
C LEU A 306 14.01 4.68 -6.32
N ILE A 307 14.03 5.56 -5.33
CA ILE A 307 12.84 6.16 -4.74
C ILE A 307 12.92 7.66 -4.95
N ARG A 308 11.88 8.24 -5.54
CA ARG A 308 11.74 9.68 -5.75
C ARG A 308 10.59 10.20 -4.93
N VAL A 309 10.81 11.26 -4.19
CA VAL A 309 9.80 11.96 -3.40
C VAL A 309 9.43 13.25 -4.15
N ILE A 310 8.14 13.44 -4.41
CA ILE A 310 7.60 14.61 -5.11
C ILE A 310 6.62 15.27 -4.15
N PHE A 311 6.99 16.42 -3.64
CA PHE A 311 6.12 17.23 -2.79
C PHE A 311 5.13 18.03 -3.65
N PRO A 312 3.89 18.26 -3.16
CA PRO A 312 2.99 19.19 -3.82
C PRO A 312 3.58 20.60 -3.81
N PRO A 313 3.17 21.47 -4.76
CA PRO A 313 3.49 22.88 -4.66
C PRO A 313 3.00 23.46 -3.32
N PRO A 314 3.68 24.46 -2.76
CA PRO A 314 3.18 25.12 -1.55
C PRO A 314 1.75 25.62 -1.79
N SER A 315 0.90 25.46 -0.80
CA SER A 315 -0.46 26.03 -0.83
C SER A 315 -0.34 27.56 -0.91
N THR A 316 -0.89 28.13 -1.96
CA THR A 316 -1.03 29.59 -2.15
C THR A 316 -2.00 30.18 -1.15
#